data_322f25faa449e73e8f438902e2d62740
#
_entry.id   322f25faa449e73e8f438902e2d62740
#
_cell.length_a   1.000
_cell.length_b   1.000
_cell.length_c   1.000
_cell.angle_alpha   90.00
_cell.angle_beta   90.00
_cell.angle_gamma   90.00
#
_symmetry.space_group_name_H-M   'P 1'
#
loop_
_entity.id
_entity.type
_entity.pdbx_description
1 polymer ?
#
loop_
_entity_poly.entity_id
_entity_poly.type
_entity_poly.pdbx_seq_one_letter_code
_entity_poly.pdbx_strand_id
1 'polypeptide(L)'
;TKSSNAQALKILQKARNRDSRDARILRDIGTAFARSGQQGQAVLATAERYALQGNMENAAIQAKRAEDLLPRGSAAWQRAQDILDAAKTP
;
A
#
# COMPACT_ATOMS: atom_id res chain seq x y z
N THR A 1 -5.01 -14.46 15.46
CA THR A 1 -5.96 -15.28 14.69
C THR A 1 -6.35 -14.58 13.39
N LYS A 2 -6.84 -15.35 12.43
CA LYS A 2 -7.27 -14.80 11.14
C LYS A 2 -8.38 -13.76 11.30
N SER A 3 -9.33 -13.99 12.21
CA SER A 3 -10.43 -13.04 12.44
C SER A 3 -9.94 -11.74 13.07
N SER A 4 -8.97 -11.81 13.99
CA SER A 4 -8.36 -10.60 14.56
C SER A 4 -7.64 -9.77 13.50
N ASN A 5 -6.91 -10.42 12.59
CA ASN A 5 -6.23 -9.73 11.51
C ASN A 5 -7.23 -9.08 10.55
N ALA A 6 -8.34 -9.76 10.24
CA ALA A 6 -9.36 -9.22 9.35
C ALA A 6 -10.00 -7.96 9.94
N GLN A 7 -10.29 -7.96 11.26
CA GLN A 7 -10.83 -6.80 11.93
C GLN A 7 -9.84 -5.65 11.96
N ALA A 8 -8.57 -5.94 12.26
CA ALA A 8 -7.52 -4.94 12.28
C ALA A 8 -7.38 -4.29 10.90
N LEU A 9 -7.44 -5.08 9.82
CA LEU A 9 -7.37 -4.58 8.47
C LEU A 9 -8.53 -3.65 8.15
N LYS A 10 -9.75 -4.00 8.56
CA LYS A 10 -10.91 -3.14 8.32
C LYS A 10 -10.77 -1.79 9.01
N ILE A 11 -10.32 -1.80 10.26
CA ILE A 11 -10.12 -0.57 11.04
C ILE A 11 -9.05 0.29 10.39
N LEU A 12 -7.92 -0.31 10.00
CA LEU A 12 -6.82 0.41 9.38
C LEU A 12 -7.19 0.96 8.01
N GLN A 13 -7.98 0.22 7.22
CA GLN A 13 -8.46 0.70 5.94
C GLN A 13 -9.40 1.89 6.08
N LYS A 14 -10.25 1.89 7.10
CA LYS A 14 -11.09 3.05 7.40
C LYS A 14 -10.24 4.27 7.79
N ALA A 15 -9.23 4.07 8.62
CA ALA A 15 -8.32 5.14 9.00
C ALA A 15 -7.57 5.68 7.78
N ARG A 16 -7.13 4.80 6.90
CA ARG A 16 -6.47 5.17 5.65
C ARG A 16 -7.36 6.03 4.76
N ASN A 17 -8.64 5.66 4.64
CA ASN A 17 -9.61 6.40 3.82
C ASN A 17 -9.86 7.81 4.37
N ARG A 18 -9.73 7.98 5.69
CA ARG A 18 -9.85 9.30 6.32
C ARG A 18 -8.61 10.15 6.12
N ASP A 19 -7.45 9.54 6.29
CA ASP A 19 -6.17 10.25 6.20
C ASP A 19 -5.12 9.36 5.54
N SER A 20 -5.16 9.36 4.22
CA SER A 20 -4.22 8.59 3.40
C SER A 20 -2.79 9.13 3.47
N ARG A 21 -2.56 10.24 4.17
CA ARG A 21 -1.24 10.87 4.31
C ARG A 21 -0.54 10.54 5.61
N ASP A 22 -1.10 9.64 6.43
CA ASP A 22 -0.44 9.25 7.68
C ASP A 22 0.45 8.03 7.44
N ALA A 23 1.77 8.27 7.45
CA ALA A 23 2.76 7.22 7.22
C ALA A 23 2.69 6.11 8.26
N ARG A 24 2.30 6.42 9.50
CA ARG A 24 2.18 5.42 10.56
C ARG A 24 1.01 4.48 10.29
N ILE A 25 -0.10 5.01 9.79
CA ILE A 25 -1.25 4.20 9.41
C ILE A 25 -0.88 3.30 8.25
N LEU A 26 -0.17 3.81 7.24
CA LEU A 26 0.28 3.01 6.11
C LEU A 26 1.24 1.90 6.54
N ARG A 27 2.14 2.17 7.50
CA ARG A 27 3.02 1.14 8.04
C ARG A 27 2.22 0.04 8.74
N ASP A 28 1.23 0.42 9.55
CA ASP A 28 0.41 -0.54 10.28
C ASP A 28 -0.45 -1.37 9.34
N ILE A 29 -1.01 -0.75 8.30
CA ILE A 29 -1.75 -1.45 7.25
C ILE A 29 -0.85 -2.46 6.55
N GLY A 30 0.36 -2.06 6.19
CA GLY A 30 1.32 -2.94 5.54
C GLY A 30 1.66 -4.15 6.40
N THR A 31 1.89 -3.93 7.70
CA THR A 31 2.19 -5.01 8.64
C THR A 31 1.01 -5.98 8.73
N ALA A 32 -0.22 -5.46 8.84
CA ALA A 32 -1.41 -6.29 8.94
C ALA A 32 -1.64 -7.12 7.67
N PHE A 33 -1.43 -6.53 6.50
CA PHE A 33 -1.53 -7.26 5.23
C PHE A 33 -0.47 -8.36 5.14
N ALA A 34 0.77 -8.07 5.52
CA ALA A 34 1.84 -9.05 5.51
C ALA A 34 1.51 -10.25 6.40
N ARG A 35 0.99 -9.98 7.60
CA ARG A 35 0.60 -11.03 8.54
C ARG A 35 -0.55 -11.88 8.05
N SER A 36 -1.43 -11.33 7.23
CA SER A 36 -2.56 -12.07 6.66
C SER A 36 -2.22 -12.73 5.32
N GLY A 37 -0.97 -12.66 4.89
CA GLY A 37 -0.51 -13.29 3.65
C GLY A 37 -0.85 -12.52 2.38
N GLN A 38 -1.28 -11.27 2.50
CA GLN A 38 -1.60 -10.43 1.35
C GLN A 38 -0.40 -9.58 0.95
N GLN A 39 0.56 -10.24 0.32
CA GLN A 39 1.86 -9.66 0.02
C GLN A 39 1.77 -8.45 -0.91
N GLY A 40 0.93 -8.52 -1.94
CA GLY A 40 0.77 -7.40 -2.87
C GLY A 40 0.26 -6.14 -2.19
N GLN A 41 -0.70 -6.28 -1.30
CA GLN A 41 -1.24 -5.16 -0.53
C GLN A 41 -0.19 -4.60 0.44
N ALA A 42 0.60 -5.49 1.05
CA ALA A 42 1.66 -5.08 1.98
C ALA A 42 2.73 -4.26 1.25
N VAL A 43 3.14 -4.71 0.06
CA VAL A 43 4.12 -3.99 -0.75
C VAL A 43 3.57 -2.66 -1.23
N LEU A 44 2.29 -2.61 -1.59
CA LEU A 44 1.64 -1.36 -1.99
C LEU A 44 1.65 -0.34 -0.85
N ALA A 45 1.34 -0.77 0.38
CA ALA A 45 1.38 0.13 1.53
C ALA A 45 2.78 0.71 1.75
N THR A 46 3.81 -0.09 1.55
CA THR A 46 5.20 0.36 1.62
C THR A 46 5.49 1.41 0.53
N ALA A 47 5.02 1.17 -0.70
CA ALA A 47 5.20 2.12 -1.80
C ALA A 47 4.51 3.45 -1.48
N GLU A 48 3.30 3.40 -0.96
CA GLU A 48 2.56 4.61 -0.59
C GLU A 48 3.26 5.39 0.52
N ARG A 49 3.85 4.68 1.47
CA ARG A 49 4.60 5.32 2.56
C ARG A 49 5.83 6.06 2.02
N TYR A 50 6.58 5.44 1.11
CA TYR A 50 7.72 6.11 0.47
C TYR A 50 7.27 7.33 -0.32
N ALA A 51 6.18 7.21 -1.08
CA ALA A 51 5.64 8.34 -1.85
C ALA A 51 5.26 9.51 -0.95
N LEU A 52 4.66 9.19 0.19
CA LEU A 52 4.27 10.20 1.17
C LEU A 52 5.47 10.94 1.75
N GLN A 53 6.59 10.23 1.89
CA GLN A 53 7.85 10.79 2.40
C GLN A 53 8.65 11.52 1.31
N GLY A 54 8.14 11.58 0.09
CA GLY A 54 8.83 12.20 -1.03
C GLY A 54 9.92 11.35 -1.66
N ASN A 55 10.06 10.09 -1.22
CA ASN A 55 11.05 9.16 -1.74
C ASN A 55 10.47 8.41 -2.94
N MET A 56 10.35 9.11 -4.07
CA MET A 56 9.66 8.57 -5.25
C MET A 56 10.43 7.46 -5.93
N GLU A 57 11.75 7.45 -5.83
CA GLU A 57 12.57 6.38 -6.39
C GLU A 57 12.22 5.03 -5.73
N ASN A 58 12.25 4.97 -4.42
CA ASN A 58 11.89 3.74 -3.69
C ASN A 58 10.39 3.44 -3.81
N ALA A 59 9.55 4.46 -3.85
CA ALA A 59 8.12 4.27 -4.06
C ALA A 59 7.86 3.55 -5.39
N ALA A 60 8.54 3.96 -6.46
CA ALA A 60 8.39 3.34 -7.77
C ALA A 60 8.84 1.88 -7.77
N ILE A 61 9.96 1.57 -7.11
CA ILE A 61 10.45 0.19 -7.01
C ILE A 61 9.41 -0.69 -6.32
N GLN A 62 8.86 -0.24 -5.20
CA GLN A 62 7.87 -1.02 -4.46
C GLN A 62 6.53 -1.08 -5.20
N ALA A 63 6.13 0.00 -5.86
CA ALA A 63 4.90 0.00 -6.66
C ALA A 63 4.96 -0.99 -7.81
N LYS A 64 6.13 -1.11 -8.45
CA LYS A 64 6.33 -2.10 -9.51
C LYS A 64 6.19 -3.52 -8.99
N ARG A 65 6.75 -3.80 -7.82
CA ARG A 65 6.60 -5.12 -7.17
C ARG A 65 5.15 -5.38 -6.81
N ALA A 66 4.45 -4.38 -6.26
CA ALA A 66 3.04 -4.51 -5.91
C ALA A 66 2.19 -4.81 -7.15
N GLU A 67 2.45 -4.11 -8.25
CA GLU A 67 1.75 -4.33 -9.52
C GLU A 67 1.83 -5.79 -9.96
N ASP A 68 3.02 -6.39 -9.83
CA ASP A 68 3.23 -7.79 -10.23
C ASP A 68 2.52 -8.78 -9.29
N LEU A 69 2.24 -8.38 -8.05
CA LEU A 69 1.62 -9.24 -7.04
C LEU A 69 0.11 -9.05 -6.90
N LEU A 70 -0.43 -7.96 -7.42
CA LEU A 70 -1.85 -7.62 -7.28
C LEU A 70 -2.65 -8.05 -8.50
N PRO A 71 -3.94 -8.38 -8.32
CA PRO A 71 -4.80 -8.66 -9.46
C PRO A 71 -4.87 -7.46 -10.40
N ARG A 72 -4.57 -7.69 -11.66
CA ARG A 72 -4.55 -6.65 -12.69
C ARG A 72 -5.93 -6.00 -12.81
N GLY A 73 -5.96 -4.68 -12.79
CA GLY A 73 -7.20 -3.92 -12.88
C GLY A 73 -7.93 -3.72 -11.57
N SER A 74 -7.43 -4.32 -10.45
CA SER A 74 -8.03 -4.08 -9.15
C SER A 74 -7.76 -2.65 -8.68
N ALA A 75 -8.52 -2.18 -7.68
CA ALA A 75 -8.32 -0.85 -7.11
C ALA A 75 -6.91 -0.69 -6.55
N ALA A 76 -6.39 -1.73 -5.90
CA ALA A 76 -5.02 -1.70 -5.36
C ALA A 76 -3.99 -1.64 -6.48
N TRP A 77 -4.18 -2.42 -7.53
CA TRP A 77 -3.30 -2.39 -8.71
C TRP A 77 -3.29 -0.99 -9.33
N GLN A 78 -4.46 -0.35 -9.43
CA GLN A 78 -4.55 1.00 -9.98
C GLN A 78 -3.79 2.01 -9.13
N ARG A 79 -3.82 1.86 -7.80
CA ARG A 79 -3.03 2.73 -6.93
C ARG A 79 -1.52 2.56 -7.14
N ALA A 80 -1.08 1.32 -7.41
CA ALA A 80 0.31 1.08 -7.76
C ALA A 80 0.69 1.79 -9.07
N GLN A 81 -0.20 1.74 -10.07
CA GLN A 81 -0.02 2.44 -11.32
C GLN A 81 0.08 3.96 -11.11
N ASP A 82 -0.76 4.51 -10.24
CA ASP A 82 -0.76 5.95 -9.95
C ASP A 82 0.58 6.39 -9.36
N ILE A 83 1.17 5.57 -8.49
CA ILE A 83 2.50 5.86 -7.92
C ILE A 83 3.56 5.84 -9.02
N LEU A 84 3.52 4.84 -9.90
CA LEU A 84 4.47 4.73 -11.01
C LEU A 84 4.36 5.93 -11.95
N ASP A 85 3.14 6.37 -12.24
CA ASP A 85 2.91 7.54 -13.08
C ASP A 85 3.44 8.81 -12.41
N ALA A 86 3.19 8.98 -11.12
CA ALA A 86 3.70 10.13 -10.36
C ALA A 86 5.23 10.15 -10.33
N ALA A 87 5.87 8.99 -10.25
CA ALA A 87 7.33 8.89 -10.21
C ALA A 87 7.97 9.28 -11.55
N LYS A 88 7.24 9.16 -12.65
CA LYS A 88 7.73 9.55 -14.00
C LYS A 88 7.62 11.05 -14.24
N THR A 89 6.80 11.75 -13.47
CA THR A 89 6.58 13.19 -13.65
C THR A 89 7.66 13.96 -12.91
N PRO A 90 8.40 14.84 -13.57
CA PRO A 90 9.45 15.64 -12.91
C PRO A 90 8.89 16.57 -11.85
#